data_be92bca64867ab72692105a8032c5f57
#
_entry.id   be92bca64867ab72692105a8032c5f57
#
_cell.length_a   1.000
_cell.length_b   1.000
_cell.length_c   1.000
_cell.angle_alpha   90.00
_cell.angle_beta   90.00
_cell.angle_gamma   90.00
#
_symmetry.space_group_name_H-M   'P 1'
#
loop_
_entity.id
_entity.type
_entity.pdbx_description
1 polymer ?
#
loop_
_entity_poly.entity_id
_entity_poly.type
_entity_poly.pdbx_seq_one_letter_code
_entity_poly.pdbx_strand_id
1 'polypeptide(L)'
;MATILLPQTKHSQPLIAADLEYELVESFKRIAIAGWVSCGQPIDMFTQQESIEVPSKLVRKNTYALRVRGNSMVDANVLDGDVVVIEQSQIAENGERVVVRINQKEVTLKTLRLDQDGVKLIPANSTMSPIVLNNADVEVLGIVRGVIRDRI
;
A
#
# COMPACT_ATOMS: atom_id res chain seq x y z
N MET A 1 -15.27 -25.90 -10.25
CA MET A 1 -14.13 -26.15 -9.37
C MET A 1 -12.91 -26.41 -10.22
N ALA A 2 -11.91 -25.55 -10.14
CA ALA A 2 -10.70 -25.72 -10.90
C ALA A 2 -9.86 -26.85 -10.29
N THR A 3 -9.62 -27.88 -11.05
CA THR A 3 -8.70 -28.95 -10.64
C THR A 3 -7.29 -28.51 -11.04
N ILE A 4 -6.45 -28.24 -10.08
CA ILE A 4 -5.06 -27.97 -10.35
C ILE A 4 -4.33 -29.29 -10.51
N LEU A 5 -3.97 -29.62 -11.76
CA LEU A 5 -3.11 -30.73 -12.04
C LEU A 5 -1.67 -30.27 -11.84
N LEU A 6 -1.08 -30.71 -10.73
CA LEU A 6 0.35 -30.55 -10.53
C LEU A 6 1.08 -31.44 -11.56
N PRO A 7 2.08 -30.90 -12.28
CA PRO A 7 2.84 -31.73 -13.20
C PRO A 7 3.52 -32.87 -12.43
N GLN A 8 3.14 -34.09 -12.77
CA GLN A 8 3.83 -35.25 -12.25
C GLN A 8 5.13 -35.40 -13.01
N THR A 9 6.20 -34.93 -12.46
CA THR A 9 7.52 -35.29 -12.94
C THR A 9 7.89 -36.66 -12.39
N LYS A 10 8.36 -37.51 -13.25
CA LYS A 10 8.78 -38.90 -12.91
C LYS A 10 9.88 -38.99 -11.84
N HIS A 11 10.37 -37.87 -11.38
CA HIS A 11 11.41 -37.73 -10.37
C HIS A 11 11.10 -36.66 -9.35
N SER A 12 9.81 -36.33 -9.20
CA SER A 12 9.43 -35.50 -8.06
C SER A 12 9.71 -36.33 -6.81
N GLN A 13 10.83 -36.06 -6.22
CA GLN A 13 10.89 -36.25 -4.79
C GLN A 13 9.69 -35.49 -4.24
N PRO A 14 8.85 -36.13 -3.43
CA PRO A 14 7.81 -35.36 -2.78
C PRO A 14 8.51 -34.17 -2.12
N LEU A 15 8.05 -32.98 -2.44
CA LEU A 15 8.40 -31.82 -1.66
C LEU A 15 8.31 -32.26 -0.21
N ILE A 16 9.44 -32.24 0.46
CA ILE A 16 9.50 -32.67 1.84
C ILE A 16 8.48 -31.81 2.57
N ALA A 17 7.52 -32.43 3.23
CA ALA A 17 6.47 -31.73 3.96
C ALA A 17 7.04 -30.64 4.89
N ALA A 18 8.27 -30.84 5.39
CA ALA A 18 9.01 -29.88 6.17
C ALA A 18 9.35 -28.58 5.40
N ASP A 19 9.66 -28.67 4.11
CA ASP A 19 9.96 -27.48 3.29
C ASP A 19 8.70 -26.69 3.00
N LEU A 20 7.58 -27.38 2.77
CA LEU A 20 6.27 -26.75 2.60
C LEU A 20 5.78 -26.11 3.91
N GLU A 21 5.96 -26.80 5.04
CA GLU A 21 5.61 -26.25 6.34
C GLU A 21 6.43 -24.99 6.65
N TYR A 22 7.70 -24.99 6.30
CA TYR A 22 8.57 -23.85 6.56
C TYR A 22 8.17 -22.62 5.72
N GLU A 23 7.75 -22.83 4.48
CA GLU A 23 7.28 -21.75 3.63
C GLU A 23 5.88 -21.27 3.99
N LEU A 24 5.03 -22.13 4.53
CA LEU A 24 3.66 -21.81 4.89
C LEU A 24 3.52 -21.15 6.27
N VAL A 25 4.51 -21.28 7.14
CA VAL A 25 4.52 -20.61 8.44
C VAL A 25 5.01 -19.18 8.26
N GLU A 26 4.17 -18.37 7.66
CA GLU A 26 4.38 -16.93 7.66
C GLU A 26 3.86 -16.37 8.99
N SER A 27 4.71 -15.61 9.70
CA SER A 27 4.25 -14.93 10.89
C SER A 27 3.47 -13.67 10.51
N PHE A 28 2.50 -13.34 11.34
CA PHE A 28 1.68 -12.14 11.19
C PHE A 28 1.89 -11.23 12.38
N LYS A 29 1.78 -9.95 12.13
CA LYS A 29 1.77 -8.92 13.17
C LYS A 29 0.51 -8.10 13.05
N ARG A 30 -0.01 -7.67 14.18
CA ARG A 30 -1.16 -6.78 14.24
C ARG A 30 -0.67 -5.34 14.22
N ILE A 31 -1.17 -4.56 13.29
CA ILE A 31 -0.87 -3.13 13.19
C ILE A 31 -2.16 -2.31 13.26
N ALA A 32 -2.04 -1.09 13.74
CA ALA A 32 -3.18 -0.18 13.82
C ALA A 32 -3.55 0.35 12.44
N ILE A 33 -4.86 0.42 12.16
CA ILE A 33 -5.40 1.20 11.07
C ILE A 33 -5.70 2.60 11.65
N ALA A 34 -4.90 3.58 11.27
CA ALA A 34 -4.93 4.89 11.89
C ALA A 34 -6.10 5.77 11.42
N GLY A 35 -6.63 5.51 10.23
CA GLY A 35 -7.72 6.29 9.68
C GLY A 35 -7.91 6.03 8.19
N TRP A 36 -8.53 6.99 7.53
CA TRP A 36 -8.76 6.96 6.09
C TRP A 36 -7.76 7.83 5.36
N VAL A 37 -7.30 7.37 4.21
CA VAL A 37 -6.62 8.22 3.23
C VAL A 37 -7.54 8.40 2.03
N SER A 38 -7.78 9.65 1.67
CA SER A 38 -8.63 9.99 0.53
C SER A 38 -7.96 10.99 -0.38
N CYS A 39 -8.48 11.08 -1.60
CA CYS A 39 -8.07 12.14 -2.51
C CYS A 39 -8.58 13.48 -2.01
N GLY A 40 -7.67 14.39 -1.72
CA GLY A 40 -7.98 15.78 -1.49
C GLY A 40 -8.56 16.12 -0.12
N GLN A 41 -8.45 15.22 0.85
CA GLN A 41 -8.94 15.49 2.21
C GLN A 41 -7.91 15.10 3.27
N PRO A 42 -7.93 15.74 4.44
CA PRO A 42 -7.12 15.33 5.58
C PRO A 42 -7.39 13.88 5.97
N ILE A 43 -6.42 13.24 6.60
CA ILE A 43 -6.64 11.92 7.19
C ILE A 43 -7.70 12.05 8.29
N ASP A 44 -8.81 11.33 8.10
CA ASP A 44 -9.80 11.17 9.15
C ASP A 44 -9.32 10.08 10.11
N MET A 45 -8.87 10.49 11.27
CA MET A 45 -8.45 9.54 12.30
C MET A 45 -9.65 8.81 12.88
N PHE A 46 -9.48 7.51 13.10
CA PHE A 46 -10.52 6.73 13.77
C PHE A 46 -10.62 7.09 15.25
N THR A 47 -11.84 7.24 15.72
CA THR A 47 -12.13 7.45 17.15
C THR A 47 -11.96 6.16 17.94
N GLN A 48 -12.14 5.00 17.28
CA GLN A 48 -11.87 3.68 17.84
C GLN A 48 -10.74 3.04 17.04
N GLN A 49 -9.80 2.42 17.74
CA GLN A 49 -8.70 1.74 17.07
C GLN A 49 -9.19 0.49 16.36
N GLU A 50 -9.15 0.51 15.04
CA GLU A 50 -9.15 -0.70 14.22
C GLU A 50 -7.74 -1.23 14.10
N SER A 51 -7.61 -2.53 13.91
CA SER A 51 -6.34 -3.17 13.65
C SER A 51 -6.50 -4.25 12.59
N ILE A 52 -5.39 -4.60 11.97
CA ILE A 52 -5.33 -5.64 10.95
C ILE A 52 -4.09 -6.49 11.16
N GLU A 53 -4.20 -7.79 10.89
CA GLU A 53 -3.06 -8.67 10.85
C GLU A 53 -2.42 -8.66 9.47
N VAL A 54 -1.12 -8.42 9.42
CA VAL A 54 -0.36 -8.34 8.18
C VAL A 54 0.85 -9.25 8.25
N PRO A 55 1.33 -9.76 7.11
CA PRO A 55 2.56 -10.54 7.07
C PRO A 55 3.72 -9.77 7.71
N SER A 56 4.44 -10.41 8.58
CA SER A 56 5.52 -9.77 9.35
C SER A 56 6.60 -9.15 8.46
N LYS A 57 6.79 -9.69 7.27
CA LYS A 57 7.74 -9.16 6.29
C LYS A 57 7.42 -7.75 5.81
N LEU A 58 6.14 -7.33 5.91
CA LEU A 58 5.70 -5.98 5.55
C LEU A 58 5.87 -4.98 6.69
N VAL A 59 6.18 -5.45 7.89
CA VAL A 59 6.24 -4.60 9.08
C VAL A 59 7.67 -4.17 9.33
N ARG A 60 7.88 -2.87 9.34
CA ARG A 60 9.12 -2.20 9.72
C ARG A 60 8.87 -1.42 11.01
N LYS A 61 9.92 -0.83 11.54
CA LYS A 61 9.78 0.16 12.59
C LYS A 61 8.91 1.31 12.06
N ASN A 62 7.92 1.73 12.81
CA ASN A 62 6.98 2.78 12.40
C ASN A 62 6.08 2.41 11.19
N THR A 63 5.66 1.16 11.13
CA THR A 63 4.64 0.73 10.18
C THR A 63 3.25 1.00 10.73
N TYR A 64 2.39 1.54 9.89
CA TYR A 64 0.98 1.74 10.19
C TYR A 64 0.14 1.41 8.96
N ALA A 65 -1.16 1.41 9.12
CA ALA A 65 -2.07 1.18 8.02
C ALA A 65 -3.08 2.32 7.88
N LEU A 66 -3.56 2.50 6.68
CA LEU A 66 -4.65 3.42 6.37
C LEU A 66 -5.68 2.69 5.50
N ARG A 67 -6.94 3.03 5.68
CA ARG A 67 -8.00 2.56 4.81
C ARG A 67 -8.19 3.53 3.64
N VAL A 68 -8.30 3.00 2.45
CA VAL A 68 -8.40 3.78 1.21
C VAL A 68 -9.85 4.23 0.99
N ARG A 69 -10.01 5.49 0.65
CA ARG A 69 -11.28 6.04 0.22
C ARG A 69 -11.10 6.68 -1.15
N GLY A 70 -11.97 6.33 -2.09
CA GLY A 70 -11.95 6.88 -3.44
C GLY A 70 -11.23 6.03 -4.46
N ASN A 71 -11.13 6.53 -5.68
CA ASN A 71 -10.76 5.77 -6.87
C ASN A 71 -9.49 6.23 -7.56
N SER A 72 -8.68 7.10 -6.93
CA SER A 72 -7.52 7.69 -7.59
C SER A 72 -6.43 6.69 -7.98
N MET A 73 -6.46 5.49 -7.41
CA MET A 73 -5.47 4.45 -7.66
C MET A 73 -6.10 3.14 -8.17
N VAL A 74 -7.27 3.22 -8.76
CA VAL A 74 -8.05 2.05 -9.21
C VAL A 74 -7.33 1.25 -10.29
N ASP A 75 -6.64 1.90 -11.21
CA ASP A 75 -5.89 1.22 -12.28
C ASP A 75 -4.62 0.51 -11.77
N ALA A 76 -4.21 0.81 -10.55
CA ALA A 76 -3.15 0.08 -9.84
C ALA A 76 -3.72 -1.00 -8.91
N ASN A 77 -5.01 -1.30 -9.04
CA ASN A 77 -5.73 -2.27 -8.21
C ASN A 77 -5.69 -1.92 -6.71
N VAL A 78 -5.72 -0.63 -6.40
CA VAL A 78 -5.96 -0.11 -5.06
C VAL A 78 -7.35 0.50 -5.07
N LEU A 79 -8.27 -0.17 -4.41
CA LEU A 79 -9.70 0.14 -4.48
C LEU A 79 -10.18 0.80 -3.19
N ASP A 80 -11.32 1.49 -3.32
CA ASP A 80 -12.04 2.01 -2.14
C ASP A 80 -12.27 0.90 -1.11
N GLY A 81 -11.92 1.18 0.14
CA GLY A 81 -12.04 0.21 1.23
C GLY A 81 -10.83 -0.70 1.46
N ASP A 82 -9.87 -0.72 0.56
CA ASP A 82 -8.63 -1.46 0.77
C ASP A 82 -7.84 -0.90 1.96
N VAL A 83 -6.99 -1.72 2.54
CA VAL A 83 -6.04 -1.30 3.56
C VAL A 83 -4.64 -1.23 2.94
N VAL A 84 -3.99 -0.10 3.09
CA VAL A 84 -2.60 0.07 2.67
C VAL A 84 -1.68 0.04 3.88
N VAL A 85 -0.62 -0.74 3.76
CA VAL A 85 0.42 -0.85 4.78
C VAL A 85 1.50 0.18 4.46
N ILE A 86 1.75 1.07 5.39
CA ILE A 86 2.59 2.24 5.19
C ILE A 86 3.83 2.15 6.09
N GLU A 87 4.98 2.28 5.48
CA GLU A 87 6.22 2.54 6.20
C GLU A 87 6.41 4.05 6.30
N GLN A 88 6.44 4.57 7.52
CA GLN A 88 6.69 5.99 7.73
C GLN A 88 8.06 6.37 7.18
N SER A 89 8.09 7.33 6.29
CA SER A 89 9.31 7.85 5.69
C SER A 89 9.09 9.27 5.20
N GLN A 90 10.10 10.10 5.31
CA GLN A 90 10.10 11.44 4.73
C GLN A 90 10.75 11.47 3.34
N ILE A 91 11.35 10.36 2.94
CA ILE A 91 12.07 10.22 1.68
C ILE A 91 11.44 9.11 0.87
N ALA A 92 11.19 9.36 -0.40
CA ALA A 92 10.70 8.36 -1.33
C ALA A 92 11.48 8.44 -2.65
N GLU A 93 11.58 7.32 -3.31
CA GLU A 93 12.23 7.22 -4.60
C GLU A 93 11.22 7.42 -5.74
N ASN A 94 11.75 7.77 -6.90
CA ASN A 94 10.97 7.95 -8.11
C ASN A 94 10.22 6.65 -8.47
N GLY A 95 8.91 6.76 -8.69
CA GLY A 95 8.05 5.64 -9.03
C GLY A 95 7.40 4.93 -7.86
N GLU A 96 7.76 5.25 -6.63
CA GLU A 96 7.12 4.68 -5.45
C GLU A 96 5.71 5.22 -5.24
N ARG A 97 4.85 4.37 -4.69
CA ARG A 97 3.52 4.78 -4.23
C ARG A 97 3.66 5.33 -2.82
N VAL A 98 3.16 6.52 -2.64
CA VAL A 98 3.39 7.29 -1.41
C VAL A 98 2.10 7.87 -0.87
N VAL A 99 2.07 8.07 0.43
CA VAL A 99 1.12 8.94 1.10
C VAL A 99 1.80 10.29 1.26
N VAL A 100 1.20 11.33 0.74
CA VAL A 100 1.75 12.68 0.74
C VAL A 100 0.74 13.67 1.31
N ARG A 101 1.26 14.72 1.94
CA ARG A 101 0.49 15.91 2.29
C ARG A 101 0.81 17.01 1.29
N ILE A 102 -0.23 17.59 0.72
CA ILE A 102 -0.15 18.65 -0.29
C ILE A 102 -0.57 19.96 0.34
N ASN A 103 0.22 21.00 0.15
CA ASN A 103 -0.06 22.36 0.64
C ASN A 103 -0.41 22.40 2.14
N GLN A 104 0.18 21.51 2.92
CA GLN A 104 -0.01 21.38 4.37
C GLN A 104 -1.44 20.98 4.79
N LYS A 105 -2.30 20.59 3.85
CA LYS A 105 -3.71 20.30 4.14
C LYS A 105 -4.16 18.94 3.66
N GLU A 106 -4.01 18.65 2.39
CA GLU A 106 -4.58 17.47 1.75
C GLU A 106 -3.65 16.28 1.87
N VAL A 107 -4.17 15.14 2.29
CA VAL A 107 -3.42 13.89 2.32
C VAL A 107 -3.99 12.95 1.29
N THR A 108 -3.12 12.42 0.44
CA THR A 108 -3.53 11.55 -0.66
C THR A 108 -2.50 10.46 -0.94
N LEU A 109 -2.96 9.41 -1.60
CA LEU A 109 -2.14 8.30 -2.09
C LEU A 109 -1.95 8.45 -3.60
N LYS A 110 -0.71 8.52 -4.03
CA LYS A 110 -0.34 8.68 -5.44
C LYS A 110 0.98 7.98 -5.74
N THR A 111 1.29 7.84 -7.02
CA THR A 111 2.64 7.50 -7.46
C THR A 111 3.48 8.77 -7.56
N LEU A 112 4.64 8.75 -6.94
CA LEU A 112 5.57 9.85 -6.95
C LEU A 112 6.45 9.78 -8.19
N ARG A 113 6.56 10.90 -8.90
CA ARG A 113 7.53 11.07 -9.96
C ARG A 113 8.29 12.37 -9.75
N LEU A 114 9.59 12.24 -9.75
CA LEU A 114 10.51 13.37 -9.62
C LEU A 114 11.13 13.64 -10.99
N ASP A 115 11.08 14.85 -11.45
CA ASP A 115 11.76 15.30 -12.66
C ASP A 115 12.36 16.68 -12.45
N GLN A 116 12.94 17.26 -13.52
CA GLN A 116 13.60 18.56 -13.45
C GLN A 116 12.64 19.70 -13.11
N ASP A 117 11.35 19.53 -13.39
CA ASP A 117 10.32 20.56 -13.19
C ASP A 117 9.68 20.50 -11.80
N GLY A 118 10.02 19.52 -10.99
CA GLY A 118 9.52 19.37 -9.65
C GLY A 118 8.91 17.99 -9.36
N VAL A 119 7.89 17.98 -8.53
CA VAL A 119 7.21 16.77 -8.08
C VAL A 119 5.92 16.60 -8.87
N LYS A 120 5.76 15.42 -9.46
CA LYS A 120 4.48 15.00 -10.04
C LYS A 120 3.86 13.91 -9.18
N LEU A 121 2.61 14.08 -8.84
CA LEU A 121 1.80 13.09 -8.16
C LEU A 121 0.84 12.50 -9.19
N ILE A 122 1.02 11.22 -9.49
CA ILE A 122 0.33 10.56 -10.59
C ILE A 122 -0.72 9.62 -10.02
N PRO A 123 -2.02 9.88 -10.28
CA PRO A 123 -3.06 8.93 -9.96
C PRO A 123 -2.99 7.74 -10.91
N ALA A 124 -3.33 6.56 -10.42
CA ALA A 124 -3.55 5.40 -11.27
C ALA A 124 -5.03 5.31 -11.62
N ASN A 125 -5.49 6.31 -12.35
CA ASN A 125 -6.87 6.42 -12.82
C ASN A 125 -6.88 7.21 -14.11
N SER A 126 -7.32 6.60 -15.21
CA SER A 126 -7.29 7.19 -16.55
C SER A 126 -8.15 8.45 -16.69
N THR A 127 -9.09 8.67 -15.76
CA THR A 127 -9.96 9.86 -15.77
C THR A 127 -9.38 11.03 -14.97
N MET A 128 -8.26 10.83 -14.28
CA MET A 128 -7.63 11.85 -13.43
C MET A 128 -6.29 12.29 -14.03
N SER A 129 -5.99 13.57 -13.89
CA SER A 129 -4.75 14.16 -14.36
C SER A 129 -3.68 14.18 -13.28
N PRO A 130 -2.39 14.09 -13.67
CA PRO A 130 -1.29 14.31 -12.73
C PRO A 130 -1.33 15.69 -12.08
N ILE A 131 -0.88 15.77 -10.84
CA ILE A 131 -0.74 17.02 -10.09
C ILE A 131 0.73 17.39 -10.10
N VAL A 132 1.05 18.58 -10.61
CA VAL A 132 2.43 19.11 -10.64
C VAL A 132 2.59 20.13 -9.53
N LEU A 133 3.58 19.93 -8.68
CA LEU A 133 3.81 20.74 -7.49
C LEU A 133 5.29 21.10 -7.34
N ASN A 134 5.56 22.18 -6.61
CA ASN A 134 6.90 22.48 -6.14
C ASN A 134 7.26 21.56 -4.96
N ASN A 135 8.54 21.28 -4.80
CA ASN A 135 9.03 20.44 -3.71
C ASN A 135 8.58 20.94 -2.33
N ALA A 136 8.48 22.25 -2.15
CA ALA A 136 8.08 22.85 -0.88
C ALA A 136 6.61 22.59 -0.51
N ASP A 137 5.78 22.23 -1.49
CA ASP A 137 4.34 22.04 -1.31
C ASP A 137 3.94 20.59 -1.08
N VAL A 138 4.91 19.68 -1.09
CA VAL A 138 4.71 18.24 -0.93
C VAL A 138 5.54 17.71 0.22
N GLU A 139 4.87 17.04 1.13
CA GLU A 139 5.52 16.34 2.24
C GLU A 139 5.22 14.85 2.13
N VAL A 140 6.25 14.03 2.05
CA VAL A 140 6.09 12.57 2.06
C VAL A 140 5.84 12.12 3.50
N LEU A 141 4.74 11.41 3.71
CA LEU A 141 4.35 10.87 5.01
C LEU A 141 4.68 9.38 5.14
N GLY A 142 4.80 8.69 4.03
CA GLY A 142 5.14 7.29 4.04
C GLY A 142 5.09 6.65 2.66
N ILE A 143 5.61 5.44 2.62
CA ILE A 143 5.71 4.62 1.40
C ILE A 143 4.79 3.42 1.56
N VAL A 144 4.03 3.12 0.52
CA VAL A 144 3.15 1.95 0.49
C VAL A 144 3.99 0.69 0.31
N ARG A 145 3.91 -0.22 1.27
CA ARG A 145 4.61 -1.51 1.25
C ARG A 145 3.71 -2.69 0.91
N GLY A 146 2.42 -2.52 1.05
CA GLY A 146 1.46 -3.56 0.72
C GLY A 146 0.04 -3.04 0.66
N VAL A 147 -0.80 -3.79 0.01
CA VAL A 147 -2.24 -3.53 -0.09
C VAL A 147 -2.97 -4.80 0.32
N ILE A 148 -3.92 -4.65 1.21
CA ILE A 148 -4.73 -5.76 1.70
C ILE A 148 -6.19 -5.45 1.45
N ARG A 149 -6.89 -6.40 0.86
CA ARG A 149 -8.33 -6.33 0.70
C ARG A 149 -8.97 -7.33 1.65
N ASP A 150 -9.57 -6.80 2.71
CA ASP A 150 -10.19 -7.57 3.78
C ASP A 150 -11.70 -7.69 3.62
N ARG A 151 -12.24 -7.17 2.52
CA ARG A 151 -13.65 -7.24 2.16
C ARG A 151 -13.84 -7.94 0.83
N ILE A 152 -14.82 -8.79 0.78
CA ILE A 152 -15.21 -9.52 -0.42
C ILE A 152 -16.46 -8.90 -1.03
#